data_7d2fe2cb6965a2c3e29d777d908b231b
#
_entry.id   7d2fe2cb6965a2c3e29d777d908b231b
#
_cell.length_a   1.000
_cell.length_b   1.000
_cell.length_c   1.000
_cell.angle_alpha   90.00
_cell.angle_beta   90.00
_cell.angle_gamma   90.00
#
_symmetry.space_group_name_H-M   'P 1'
#
loop_
_entity.id
_entity.type
_entity.pdbx_description
1 polymer ?
#
loop_
_entity_poly.entity_id
_entity_poly.type
_entity_poly.pdbx_seq_one_letter_code
_entity_poly.pdbx_strand_id
1 'polypeptide(L)'
;MKKLISFLIIMLCGSCAVPQIVILKDPLTAEEHINLGYLYEKQGNLDLAEEEYKKAIRKDKKNYLAYFNLGNIYAQRGEYEKAERQYRKALELKEDPDVLNNLAYVLNKQGKKEEALLYIKKALEMKYDPAYRKTLEEILKKE
;
A
#
# COMPACT_ATOMS: atom_id res chain seq x y z
N MET A 1 13.16 -3.37 -24.91
CA MET A 1 11.92 -2.74 -25.40
C MET A 1 11.15 -3.77 -26.22
N LYS A 2 10.18 -4.46 -25.64
CA LYS A 2 9.25 -5.33 -26.38
C LYS A 2 7.87 -4.69 -26.33
N LYS A 3 7.47 -4.13 -27.46
CA LYS A 3 6.11 -3.62 -27.66
C LYS A 3 5.16 -4.81 -27.65
N LEU A 4 4.24 -4.86 -26.68
CA LEU A 4 3.09 -5.74 -26.75
C LEU A 4 2.19 -5.25 -27.87
N ILE A 5 2.22 -5.97 -28.99
CA ILE A 5 1.34 -5.74 -30.11
C ILE A 5 -0.01 -6.32 -29.72
N SER A 6 -1.00 -5.44 -29.49
CA SER A 6 -2.39 -5.84 -29.36
C SER A 6 -2.87 -6.41 -30.69
N PHE A 7 -3.05 -7.73 -30.75
CA PHE A 7 -3.69 -8.36 -31.90
C PHE A 7 -5.19 -8.05 -31.86
N LEU A 8 -5.61 -7.12 -32.71
CA LEU A 8 -7.01 -6.88 -33.02
C LEU A 8 -7.45 -7.95 -34.03
N ILE A 9 -8.10 -9.03 -33.56
CA ILE A 9 -8.73 -10.00 -34.46
C ILE A 9 -10.10 -9.45 -34.85
N ILE A 10 -10.19 -8.89 -36.06
CA ILE A 10 -11.46 -8.50 -36.68
C ILE A 10 -12.03 -9.74 -37.35
N MET A 11 -13.03 -10.38 -36.73
CA MET A 11 -13.86 -11.36 -37.42
C MET A 11 -14.93 -10.63 -38.22
N LEU A 12 -14.77 -10.56 -39.54
CA LEU A 12 -15.81 -10.13 -40.46
C LEU A 12 -16.75 -11.32 -40.72
N CYS A 13 -17.85 -11.39 -39.97
CA CYS A 13 -19.02 -12.17 -40.41
C CYS A 13 -20.17 -11.18 -40.59
N GLY A 14 -20.73 -11.21 -41.84
CA GLY A 14 -21.77 -10.28 -42.27
C GLY A 14 -23.03 -10.36 -41.43
N SER A 15 -23.32 -9.25 -40.83
CA SER A 15 -24.57 -8.72 -40.28
C SER A 15 -24.21 -7.84 -39.09
N CYS A 16 -24.44 -6.57 -39.14
CA CYS A 16 -24.17 -5.48 -38.17
C CYS A 16 -23.77 -5.92 -36.75
N ALA A 17 -22.62 -6.54 -36.59
CA ALA A 17 -22.08 -6.88 -35.30
C ALA A 17 -21.15 -5.73 -34.85
N VAL A 18 -21.56 -4.99 -33.86
CA VAL A 18 -20.70 -4.02 -33.15
C VAL A 18 -19.50 -4.80 -32.63
N PRO A 19 -18.25 -4.36 -32.89
CA PRO A 19 -17.08 -5.04 -32.38
C PRO A 19 -17.16 -5.10 -30.84
N GLN A 20 -17.28 -6.32 -30.32
CA GLN A 20 -17.19 -6.51 -28.87
C GLN A 20 -15.75 -6.26 -28.44
N ILE A 21 -15.56 -5.20 -27.64
CA ILE A 21 -14.29 -4.96 -26.97
C ILE A 21 -14.14 -6.03 -25.89
N VAL A 22 -13.32 -7.03 -26.13
CA VAL A 22 -12.95 -8.01 -25.09
C VAL A 22 -11.96 -7.31 -24.15
N ILE A 23 -12.47 -6.85 -23.03
CA ILE A 23 -11.62 -6.37 -21.94
C ILE A 23 -10.96 -7.60 -21.32
N LEU A 24 -9.67 -7.78 -21.59
CA LEU A 24 -8.90 -8.83 -20.91
C LEU A 24 -8.88 -8.51 -19.42
N LYS A 25 -9.49 -9.39 -18.66
CA LYS A 25 -9.49 -9.30 -17.20
C LYS A 25 -8.05 -9.52 -16.73
N ASP A 26 -7.57 -8.66 -15.85
CA ASP A 26 -6.30 -8.82 -15.18
C ASP A 26 -6.23 -10.20 -14.48
N PRO A 27 -5.29 -11.08 -14.88
CA PRO A 27 -5.23 -12.45 -14.38
C PRO A 27 -4.60 -12.57 -12.98
N LEU A 28 -3.88 -11.54 -12.51
CA LEU A 28 -3.14 -11.61 -11.26
C LEU A 28 -4.08 -11.61 -10.05
N THR A 29 -3.69 -12.34 -9.03
CA THR A 29 -4.31 -12.33 -7.70
C THR A 29 -3.89 -11.10 -6.90
N ALA A 30 -4.54 -10.86 -5.76
CA ALA A 30 -4.14 -9.78 -4.85
C ALA A 30 -2.70 -9.97 -4.34
N GLU A 31 -2.31 -11.21 -4.02
CA GLU A 31 -0.98 -11.53 -3.54
C GLU A 31 0.10 -11.30 -4.61
N GLU A 32 -0.17 -11.70 -5.86
CA GLU A 32 0.76 -11.47 -6.97
C GLU A 32 0.95 -9.97 -7.23
N HIS A 33 -0.10 -9.16 -7.11
CA HIS A 33 0.02 -7.70 -7.18
C HIS A 33 0.84 -7.13 -6.01
N ILE A 34 0.69 -7.63 -4.78
CA ILE A 34 1.52 -7.22 -3.64
C ILE A 34 2.99 -7.53 -3.92
N ASN A 35 3.29 -8.74 -4.40
CA ASN A 35 4.65 -9.16 -4.70
C ASN A 35 5.27 -8.30 -5.82
N LEU A 36 4.50 -7.99 -6.86
CA LEU A 36 4.94 -7.13 -7.95
C LEU A 36 5.16 -5.68 -7.47
N GLY A 37 4.26 -5.16 -6.64
CA GLY A 37 4.39 -3.85 -6.00
C GLY A 37 5.67 -3.76 -5.16
N TYR A 38 5.97 -4.78 -4.38
CA TYR A 38 7.19 -4.86 -3.58
C TYR A 38 8.46 -4.85 -4.47
N LEU A 39 8.44 -5.57 -5.59
CA LEU A 39 9.57 -5.56 -6.54
C LEU A 39 9.78 -4.16 -7.13
N TYR A 40 8.72 -3.45 -7.51
CA TYR A 40 8.82 -2.08 -8.00
C TYR A 40 9.33 -1.12 -6.92
N GLU A 41 8.86 -1.28 -5.67
CA GLU A 41 9.36 -0.48 -4.55
C GLU A 41 10.87 -0.68 -4.33
N LYS A 42 11.37 -1.92 -4.40
CA LYS A 42 12.80 -2.23 -4.31
C LYS A 42 13.62 -1.64 -5.45
N GLN A 43 13.02 -1.42 -6.60
CA GLN A 43 13.63 -0.75 -7.75
C GLN A 43 13.54 0.79 -7.67
N GLY A 44 12.88 1.33 -6.63
CA GLY A 44 12.61 2.77 -6.50
C GLY A 44 11.48 3.29 -7.38
N ASN A 45 10.74 2.40 -8.08
CA ASN A 45 9.62 2.75 -8.94
C ASN A 45 8.32 2.89 -8.13
N LEU A 46 8.25 3.92 -7.28
CA LEU A 46 7.15 4.10 -6.33
C LEU A 46 5.79 4.27 -7.00
N ASP A 47 5.71 4.84 -8.20
CA ASP A 47 4.45 5.01 -8.93
C ASP A 47 3.88 3.66 -9.38
N LEU A 48 4.74 2.78 -9.91
CA LEU A 48 4.32 1.43 -10.28
C LEU A 48 3.97 0.58 -9.06
N ALA A 49 4.71 0.72 -7.96
CA ALA A 49 4.40 0.04 -6.70
C ALA A 49 3.02 0.47 -6.18
N GLU A 50 2.72 1.78 -6.17
CA GLU A 50 1.41 2.30 -5.79
C GLU A 50 0.28 1.71 -6.65
N GLU A 51 0.48 1.65 -7.97
CA GLU A 51 -0.52 1.08 -8.88
C GLU A 51 -0.80 -0.39 -8.56
N GLU A 52 0.24 -1.19 -8.33
CA GLU A 52 0.10 -2.61 -8.02
C GLU A 52 -0.58 -2.84 -6.66
N TYR A 53 -0.21 -2.08 -5.62
CA TYR A 53 -0.90 -2.18 -4.32
C TYR A 53 -2.38 -1.77 -4.42
N LYS A 54 -2.73 -0.78 -5.24
CA LYS A 54 -4.13 -0.42 -5.52
C LYS A 54 -4.87 -1.53 -6.28
N LYS A 55 -4.20 -2.23 -7.21
CA LYS A 55 -4.78 -3.42 -7.87
C LYS A 55 -5.03 -4.53 -6.86
N ALA A 56 -4.08 -4.80 -5.95
CA ALA A 56 -4.24 -5.77 -4.87
C ALA A 56 -5.48 -5.47 -4.02
N ILE A 57 -5.68 -4.21 -3.62
CA ILE A 57 -6.84 -3.76 -2.85
C ILE A 57 -8.16 -3.97 -3.63
N ARG A 58 -8.15 -3.73 -4.96
CA ARG A 58 -9.35 -3.98 -5.79
C ARG A 58 -9.69 -5.46 -5.88
N LYS A 59 -8.67 -6.33 -5.89
CA LYS A 59 -8.84 -7.80 -5.92
C LYS A 59 -9.31 -8.36 -4.57
N ASP A 60 -8.70 -7.87 -3.48
CA ASP A 60 -9.06 -8.28 -2.12
C ASP A 60 -9.04 -7.08 -1.16
N LYS A 61 -10.23 -6.58 -0.84
CA LYS A 61 -10.42 -5.44 0.07
C LYS A 61 -10.13 -5.77 1.54
N LYS A 62 -9.92 -7.05 1.88
CA LYS A 62 -9.62 -7.51 3.22
C LYS A 62 -8.13 -7.84 3.44
N ASN A 63 -7.31 -7.65 2.44
CA ASN A 63 -5.87 -7.88 2.55
C ASN A 63 -5.19 -6.67 3.21
N TYR A 64 -4.87 -6.79 4.51
CA TYR A 64 -4.26 -5.69 5.27
C TYR A 64 -2.87 -5.29 4.75
N LEU A 65 -2.09 -6.26 4.18
CA LEU A 65 -0.74 -6.00 3.66
C LEU A 65 -0.78 -5.03 2.47
N ALA A 66 -1.81 -5.10 1.62
CA ALA A 66 -1.95 -4.19 0.51
C ALA A 66 -2.13 -2.73 0.98
N TYR A 67 -2.92 -2.50 2.02
CA TYR A 67 -3.06 -1.18 2.64
C TYR A 67 -1.79 -0.76 3.36
N PHE A 68 -1.16 -1.66 4.10
CA PHE A 68 0.10 -1.39 4.79
C PHE A 68 1.19 -0.92 3.82
N ASN A 69 1.41 -1.68 2.74
CA ASN A 69 2.41 -1.36 1.75
C ASN A 69 2.08 -0.06 0.98
N LEU A 70 0.80 0.18 0.66
CA LEU A 70 0.38 1.45 0.07
C LEU A 70 0.64 2.62 1.02
N GLY A 71 0.42 2.43 2.32
CA GLY A 71 0.79 3.39 3.37
C GLY A 71 2.28 3.70 3.39
N ASN A 72 3.12 2.67 3.24
CA ASN A 72 4.58 2.83 3.17
C ASN A 72 5.01 3.69 1.96
N ILE A 73 4.39 3.49 0.79
CA ILE A 73 4.66 4.32 -0.40
C ILE A 73 4.34 5.79 -0.12
N TYR A 74 3.15 6.08 0.45
CA TYR A 74 2.79 7.45 0.79
C TYR A 74 3.69 8.07 1.84
N ALA A 75 4.09 7.30 2.87
CA ALA A 75 5.04 7.77 3.89
C ALA A 75 6.42 8.10 3.30
N GLN A 76 6.93 7.27 2.38
CA GLN A 76 8.19 7.52 1.67
C GLN A 76 8.15 8.82 0.85
N ARG A 77 6.99 9.19 0.30
CA ARG A 77 6.78 10.44 -0.43
C ARG A 77 6.52 11.65 0.46
N GLY A 78 6.40 11.46 1.79
CA GLY A 78 6.02 12.52 2.72
C GLY A 78 4.53 12.86 2.69
N GLU A 79 3.70 12.04 2.05
CA GLU A 79 2.24 12.20 1.96
C GLU A 79 1.58 11.61 3.22
N TYR A 80 1.90 12.18 4.40
CA TYR A 80 1.61 11.57 5.69
C TYR A 80 0.12 11.37 5.98
N GLU A 81 -0.76 12.27 5.53
CA GLU A 81 -2.20 12.11 5.70
C GLU A 81 -2.76 10.95 4.86
N LYS A 82 -2.19 10.70 3.68
CA LYS A 82 -2.57 9.55 2.87
C LYS A 82 -2.05 8.26 3.52
N ALA A 83 -0.81 8.26 4.01
CA ALA A 83 -0.22 7.12 4.71
C ALA A 83 -1.05 6.77 5.95
N GLU A 84 -1.41 7.75 6.78
CA GLU A 84 -2.26 7.57 7.96
C GLU A 84 -3.57 6.83 7.61
N ARG A 85 -4.27 7.29 6.55
CA ARG A 85 -5.52 6.64 6.14
C ARG A 85 -5.32 5.16 5.78
N GLN A 86 -4.23 4.83 5.09
CA GLN A 86 -3.96 3.45 4.70
C GLN A 86 -3.58 2.58 5.91
N TYR A 87 -2.74 3.09 6.83
CA TYR A 87 -2.38 2.36 8.04
C TYR A 87 -3.59 2.13 8.96
N ARG A 88 -4.46 3.11 9.13
CA ARG A 88 -5.71 2.92 9.88
C ARG A 88 -6.57 1.83 9.25
N LYS A 89 -6.66 1.81 7.90
CA LYS A 89 -7.40 0.77 7.20
C LYS A 89 -6.78 -0.61 7.35
N ALA A 90 -5.45 -0.71 7.36
CA ALA A 90 -4.76 -1.96 7.65
C ALA A 90 -5.05 -2.45 9.07
N LEU A 91 -5.05 -1.56 10.08
CA LEU A 91 -5.34 -1.89 11.47
C LEU A 91 -6.79 -2.29 11.74
N GLU A 92 -7.76 -1.77 10.97
CA GLU A 92 -9.15 -2.25 11.02
C GLU A 92 -9.28 -3.73 10.61
N LEU A 93 -8.38 -4.21 9.75
CA LEU A 93 -8.37 -5.57 9.23
C LEU A 93 -7.53 -6.51 10.08
N LYS A 94 -6.40 -6.03 10.56
CA LYS A 94 -5.49 -6.78 11.41
C LYS A 94 -4.69 -5.84 12.31
N GLU A 95 -4.70 -6.10 13.60
CA GLU A 95 -3.79 -5.44 14.53
C GLU A 95 -2.39 -6.00 14.35
N ASP A 96 -1.48 -5.13 13.91
CA ASP A 96 -0.10 -5.51 13.57
C ASP A 96 0.86 -4.46 14.13
N PRO A 97 1.91 -4.87 14.89
CA PRO A 97 2.79 -3.91 15.56
C PRO A 97 3.65 -3.07 14.60
N ASP A 98 3.99 -3.59 13.41
CA ASP A 98 4.72 -2.81 12.41
C ASP A 98 3.84 -1.70 11.83
N VAL A 99 2.53 -1.99 11.62
CA VAL A 99 1.56 -0.98 11.17
C VAL A 99 1.36 0.09 12.24
N LEU A 100 1.25 -0.30 13.54
CA LEU A 100 1.14 0.64 14.65
C LEU A 100 2.36 1.56 14.76
N ASN A 101 3.57 1.02 14.61
CA ASN A 101 4.81 1.81 14.60
C ASN A 101 4.82 2.82 13.44
N ASN A 102 4.47 2.38 12.23
CA ASN A 102 4.48 3.25 11.06
C ASN A 102 3.39 4.32 11.14
N LEU A 103 2.23 3.99 11.71
CA LEU A 103 1.19 4.97 12.02
C LEU A 103 1.67 6.01 13.03
N ALA A 104 2.34 5.57 14.10
CA ALA A 104 2.92 6.49 15.09
C ALA A 104 3.94 7.44 14.46
N TYR A 105 4.80 6.92 13.58
CA TYR A 105 5.77 7.74 12.85
C TYR A 105 5.08 8.84 12.02
N VAL A 106 4.09 8.50 11.21
CA VAL A 106 3.42 9.49 10.34
C VAL A 106 2.57 10.48 11.13
N LEU A 107 1.99 10.07 12.26
CA LEU A 107 1.27 10.96 13.17
C LEU A 107 2.23 11.97 13.81
N ASN A 108 3.41 11.53 14.24
CA ASN A 108 4.44 12.43 14.75
C ASN A 108 4.89 13.45 13.69
N LYS A 109 5.05 13.03 12.44
CA LYS A 109 5.37 13.94 11.32
C LYS A 109 4.28 14.99 11.04
N GLN A 110 3.05 14.69 11.41
CA GLN A 110 1.90 15.62 11.33
C GLN A 110 1.73 16.48 12.59
N GLY A 111 2.62 16.36 13.59
CA GLY A 111 2.50 17.06 14.88
C GLY A 111 1.45 16.47 15.83
N LYS A 112 0.84 15.33 15.53
CA LYS A 112 -0.14 14.62 16.37
C LYS A 112 0.56 13.75 17.42
N LYS A 113 1.34 14.40 18.28
CA LYS A 113 2.30 13.77 19.18
C LYS A 113 1.65 12.85 20.21
N GLU A 114 0.55 13.27 20.83
CA GLU A 114 -0.17 12.49 21.84
C GLU A 114 -0.72 11.19 21.25
N GLU A 115 -1.28 11.28 20.05
CA GLU A 115 -1.81 10.11 19.36
C GLU A 115 -0.67 9.16 18.90
N ALA A 116 0.44 9.71 18.42
CA ALA A 116 1.63 8.93 18.08
C ALA A 116 2.16 8.15 19.28
N LEU A 117 2.21 8.76 20.47
CA LEU A 117 2.60 8.10 21.72
C LEU A 117 1.69 6.92 22.09
N LEU A 118 0.39 7.04 21.84
CA LEU A 118 -0.55 5.95 22.11
C LEU A 118 -0.23 4.72 21.23
N TYR A 119 -0.04 4.92 19.91
CA TYR A 119 0.20 3.83 18.98
C TYR A 119 1.57 3.19 19.16
N ILE A 120 2.63 3.98 19.40
CA ILE A 120 3.97 3.40 19.58
C ILE A 120 4.09 2.61 20.89
N LYS A 121 3.44 3.04 21.97
CA LYS A 121 3.38 2.26 23.21
C LYS A 121 2.68 0.92 22.99
N LYS A 122 1.56 0.93 22.27
CA LYS A 122 0.84 -0.30 21.91
C LYS A 122 1.69 -1.25 21.08
N ALA A 123 2.44 -0.74 20.10
CA ALA A 123 3.36 -1.57 19.32
C ALA A 123 4.43 -2.24 20.19
N LEU A 124 5.02 -1.48 21.13
CA LEU A 124 6.03 -1.99 22.08
C LEU A 124 5.49 -3.01 23.08
N GLU A 125 4.21 -2.90 23.46
CA GLU A 125 3.53 -3.91 24.30
C GLU A 125 3.33 -5.23 23.55
N MET A 126 3.06 -5.17 22.24
CA MET A 126 2.86 -6.36 21.42
C MET A 126 4.17 -7.05 21.06
N LYS A 127 5.22 -6.28 20.79
CA LYS A 127 6.53 -6.79 20.37
C LYS A 127 7.62 -5.81 20.74
N TYR A 128 8.66 -6.32 21.41
CA TYR A 128 9.87 -5.54 21.59
C TYR A 128 10.65 -5.49 20.29
N ASP A 129 10.85 -4.28 19.77
CA ASP A 129 11.66 -4.04 18.56
C ASP A 129 12.48 -2.75 18.73
N PRO A 130 13.80 -2.77 18.47
CA PRO A 130 14.65 -1.58 18.56
C PRO A 130 14.17 -0.43 17.64
N ALA A 131 13.57 -0.74 16.49
CA ALA A 131 13.01 0.24 15.59
C ALA A 131 11.84 1.00 16.23
N TYR A 132 10.98 0.32 16.99
CA TYR A 132 9.86 0.95 17.71
C TYR A 132 10.37 1.86 18.83
N ARG A 133 11.43 1.43 19.55
CA ARG A 133 12.09 2.29 20.54
C ARG A 133 12.62 3.57 19.90
N LYS A 134 13.28 3.45 18.75
CA LYS A 134 13.77 4.63 18.01
C LYS A 134 12.62 5.57 17.65
N THR A 135 11.50 5.05 17.15
CA THR A 135 10.31 5.87 16.87
C THR A 135 9.80 6.56 18.14
N LEU A 136 9.72 5.85 19.27
CA LEU A 136 9.34 6.45 20.55
C LEU A 136 10.29 7.59 20.97
N GLU A 137 11.59 7.38 20.86
CA GLU A 137 12.62 8.40 21.18
C GLU A 137 12.47 9.62 20.26
N GLU A 138 12.20 9.43 18.97
CA GLU A 138 11.94 10.54 18.04
C GLU A 138 10.68 11.35 18.42
N ILE A 139 9.61 10.67 18.84
CA ILE A 139 8.37 11.32 19.31
C ILE A 139 8.62 12.11 20.59
N LEU A 140 9.47 11.61 21.51
CA LEU A 140 9.75 12.24 22.79
C LEU A 140 10.73 13.42 22.71
N LYS A 141 11.49 13.57 21.62
CA LYS A 141 12.36 14.72 21.43
C LYS A 141 11.52 16.01 21.47
N LYS A 142 11.95 16.95 22.29
CA LYS A 142 11.44 18.33 22.24
C LYS A 142 12.09 19.00 21.03
N GLU A 143 11.27 19.69 20.24
CA GLU A 143 11.79 20.65 19.25
C GLU A 143 12.55 21.77 19.92
#